data_413fbdfb4b93041fa8fa6f56c03491fa
#
_entry.id   413fbdfb4b93041fa8fa6f56c03491fa
#
_cell.length_a   1.000
_cell.length_b   1.000
_cell.length_c   1.000
_cell.angle_alpha   90.00
_cell.angle_beta   90.00
_cell.angle_gamma   90.00
#
_symmetry.space_group_name_H-M   'P 1'
#
loop_
_entity.id
_entity.type
_entity.pdbx_description
1 polymer ?
#
loop_
_entity_poly.entity_id
_entity_poly.type
_entity_poly.pdbx_seq_one_letter_code
_entity_poly.pdbx_strand_id
1 'polypeptide(L)'
;MNWLDTVRWDDKGLVPVIAQEAATGDVLMFAWMNREALEKTAELGQAVYFSRSRTRLWHKGEESGHFQTVHEIRIDCDNDVVLLKITQQGHEPGIACHTGRHSCFFSIYRDGQWVATEPVLKDPGSIYK
;
A
#
# COMPACT_ATOMS: atom_id res chain seq x y z
N MET A 1 24.92 -6.23 11.06
CA MET A 1 23.92 -6.80 10.14
C MET A 1 22.80 -5.78 9.94
N ASN A 2 22.44 -5.53 8.70
CA ASN A 2 21.40 -4.55 8.37
C ASN A 2 20.02 -5.15 8.63
N TRP A 3 19.08 -4.33 9.13
CA TRP A 3 17.70 -4.78 9.39
C TRP A 3 17.00 -5.32 8.13
N LEU A 4 17.41 -4.86 6.94
CA LEU A 4 16.90 -5.35 5.67
C LEU A 4 17.32 -6.79 5.38
N ASP A 5 18.42 -7.25 5.99
CA ASP A 5 18.91 -8.61 5.80
C ASP A 5 18.06 -9.65 6.51
N THR A 6 17.21 -9.23 7.46
CA THR A 6 16.28 -10.11 8.16
C THR A 6 15.09 -10.49 7.27
N VAL A 7 14.73 -9.64 6.31
CA VAL A 7 13.60 -9.87 5.42
C VAL A 7 13.87 -11.05 4.50
N ARG A 8 12.90 -11.93 4.38
CA ARG A 8 12.99 -13.09 3.48
C ARG A 8 12.45 -12.70 2.11
N TRP A 9 13.32 -12.09 1.32
CA TRP A 9 13.01 -11.69 -0.04
C TRP A 9 12.74 -12.94 -0.89
N ASP A 10 11.77 -12.85 -1.81
CA ASP A 10 11.50 -13.97 -2.71
C ASP A 10 12.59 -14.09 -3.78
N ASP A 11 12.41 -15.03 -4.71
CA ASP A 11 13.41 -15.30 -5.76
C ASP A 11 13.59 -14.12 -6.73
N LYS A 12 12.69 -13.15 -6.71
CA LYS A 12 12.78 -11.92 -7.51
C LYS A 12 13.24 -10.71 -6.69
N GLY A 13 13.59 -10.94 -5.42
CA GLY A 13 14.02 -9.87 -4.53
C GLY A 13 12.88 -9.02 -4.00
N LEU A 14 11.67 -9.56 -3.93
CA LEU A 14 10.48 -8.83 -3.51
C LEU A 14 9.90 -9.40 -2.22
N VAL A 15 9.18 -8.54 -1.49
CA VAL A 15 8.38 -8.91 -0.32
C VAL A 15 6.99 -8.31 -0.46
N PRO A 16 5.93 -9.07 -0.14
CA PRO A 16 4.57 -8.51 -0.15
C PRO A 16 4.37 -7.56 1.02
N VAL A 17 3.55 -6.53 0.79
CA VAL A 17 3.31 -5.46 1.75
C VAL A 17 1.81 -5.20 1.86
N ILE A 18 1.32 -5.14 3.09
CA ILE A 18 -0.05 -4.75 3.39
C ILE A 18 -0.02 -3.33 3.97
N ALA A 19 -0.81 -2.41 3.43
CA ALA A 19 -0.97 -1.08 3.99
C ALA A 19 -2.30 -1.01 4.75
N GLN A 20 -2.21 -0.73 6.06
CA GLN A 20 -3.33 -0.68 6.98
C GLN A 20 -3.44 0.72 7.56
N GLU A 21 -4.64 1.29 7.56
CA GLU A 21 -4.86 2.60 8.16
C GLU A 21 -4.71 2.52 9.68
N ALA A 22 -3.79 3.32 10.25
CA ALA A 22 -3.47 3.26 11.67
C ALA A 22 -4.67 3.67 12.53
N ALA A 23 -5.44 4.66 12.08
CA ALA A 23 -6.54 5.22 12.87
C ALA A 23 -7.76 4.28 12.97
N THR A 24 -8.04 3.50 11.93
CA THR A 24 -9.27 2.69 11.84
C THR A 24 -9.01 1.19 11.87
N GLY A 25 -7.81 0.76 11.48
CA GLY A 25 -7.50 -0.65 11.28
C GLY A 25 -7.90 -1.18 9.91
N ASP A 26 -8.43 -0.33 9.04
CA ASP A 26 -8.84 -0.76 7.70
C ASP A 26 -7.64 -1.17 6.87
N VAL A 27 -7.73 -2.31 6.19
CA VAL A 27 -6.74 -2.72 5.21
C VAL A 27 -7.04 -1.96 3.92
N LEU A 28 -6.06 -1.18 3.45
CA LEU A 28 -6.27 -0.28 2.32
C LEU A 28 -5.77 -0.85 1.01
N MET A 29 -4.63 -1.53 1.01
CA MET A 29 -4.07 -2.07 -0.22
C MET A 29 -3.01 -3.13 0.06
N PHE A 30 -2.68 -3.87 -0.99
CA PHE A 30 -1.60 -4.85 -1.03
C PHE A 30 -0.67 -4.48 -2.19
N ALA A 31 0.63 -4.53 -1.94
CA ALA A 31 1.63 -4.20 -2.96
C ALA A 31 2.91 -4.98 -2.71
N TRP A 32 3.99 -4.60 -3.38
CA TRP A 32 5.28 -5.24 -3.29
C TRP A 32 6.37 -4.21 -3.04
N MET A 33 7.44 -4.64 -2.39
CA MET A 33 8.65 -3.83 -2.20
C MET A 33 9.87 -4.66 -2.56
N ASN A 34 10.85 -4.04 -3.22
CA ASN A 34 12.19 -4.58 -3.24
C ASN A 34 12.98 -3.94 -2.08
N ARG A 35 14.24 -4.32 -1.92
CA ARG A 35 15.08 -3.82 -0.82
C ARG A 35 15.18 -2.30 -0.82
N GLU A 36 15.36 -1.70 -1.99
CA GLU A 36 15.46 -0.24 -2.12
C GLU A 36 14.16 0.45 -1.72
N ALA A 37 13.01 -0.10 -2.12
CA ALA A 37 11.70 0.47 -1.77
C ALA A 37 11.48 0.48 -0.26
N LEU A 38 11.79 -0.62 0.41
CA LEU A 38 11.64 -0.72 1.87
C LEU A 38 12.59 0.24 2.59
N GLU A 39 13.83 0.33 2.12
CA GLU A 39 14.80 1.26 2.69
C GLU A 39 14.34 2.71 2.54
N LYS A 40 13.86 3.09 1.35
CA LYS A 40 13.34 4.44 1.12
C LYS A 40 12.11 4.75 1.95
N THR A 41 11.24 3.76 2.14
CA THR A 41 10.05 3.92 2.99
C THR A 41 10.45 4.29 4.41
N ALA A 42 11.45 3.60 4.96
CA ALA A 42 11.94 3.89 6.30
C ALA A 42 12.60 5.27 6.39
N GLU A 43 13.36 5.66 5.35
CA GLU A 43 14.05 6.96 5.33
C GLU A 43 13.08 8.12 5.18
N LEU A 44 12.11 8.01 4.28
CA LEU A 44 11.19 9.10 3.95
C LEU A 44 10.02 9.24 4.93
N GLY A 45 9.66 8.16 5.63
CA GLY A 45 8.42 8.14 6.40
C GLY A 45 7.19 8.15 5.53
N GLN A 46 7.33 7.81 4.26
CA GLN A 46 6.25 7.69 3.28
C GLN A 46 6.42 6.40 2.51
N ALA A 47 5.30 5.77 2.11
CA ALA A 47 5.35 4.48 1.45
C ALA A 47 5.89 4.58 0.03
N VAL A 48 6.91 3.77 -0.25
CA VAL A 48 7.49 3.57 -1.58
C VAL A 48 7.39 2.08 -1.88
N TYR A 49 6.75 1.75 -2.99
CA TYR A 49 6.54 0.37 -3.41
C TYR A 49 7.35 0.04 -4.66
N PHE A 50 7.36 -1.23 -5.05
CA PHE A 50 7.94 -1.67 -6.30
C PHE A 50 6.82 -2.13 -7.23
N SER A 51 6.72 -1.50 -8.39
CA SER A 51 5.75 -1.90 -9.40
C SER A 51 6.30 -3.09 -10.21
N ARG A 52 5.65 -4.26 -10.08
CA ARG A 52 6.08 -5.46 -10.81
C ARG A 52 5.85 -5.33 -12.31
N SER A 53 4.77 -4.67 -12.73
CA SER A 53 4.44 -4.50 -14.13
C SER A 53 5.37 -3.51 -14.84
N ARG A 54 5.78 -2.45 -14.14
CA ARG A 54 6.66 -1.41 -14.70
C ARG A 54 8.13 -1.64 -14.35
N THR A 55 8.41 -2.58 -13.46
CA THR A 55 9.76 -2.92 -12.99
C THR A 55 10.52 -1.68 -12.50
N ARG A 56 9.87 -0.89 -11.63
CA ARG A 56 10.48 0.32 -11.06
C ARG A 56 9.87 0.65 -9.71
N LEU A 57 10.56 1.52 -8.96
CA LEU A 57 10.04 2.06 -7.71
C LEU A 57 8.83 2.94 -7.98
N TRP A 58 7.90 2.93 -7.06
CA TRP A 58 6.68 3.70 -7.11
C TRP A 58 6.44 4.37 -5.75
N HIS A 59 6.68 5.68 -5.68
CA HIS A 59 6.38 6.47 -4.49
C HIS A 59 4.88 6.76 -4.49
N LYS A 60 4.16 6.12 -3.57
CA LYS A 60 2.69 6.24 -3.49
C LYS A 60 2.31 7.71 -3.30
N GLY A 61 1.53 8.24 -4.24
CA GLY A 61 1.04 9.61 -4.20
C GLY A 61 1.80 10.61 -5.06
N GLU A 62 2.92 10.22 -5.69
CA GLU A 62 3.71 11.19 -6.47
C GLU A 62 2.95 11.75 -7.68
N GLU A 63 1.98 11.00 -8.23
CA GLU A 63 1.14 11.47 -9.34
C GLU A 63 -0.20 11.99 -8.86
N SER A 64 -0.80 11.34 -7.86
CA SER A 64 -2.15 11.66 -7.39
C SER A 64 -2.19 12.66 -6.24
N GLY A 65 -1.09 12.83 -5.52
CA GLY A 65 -1.04 13.59 -4.27
C GLY A 65 -1.54 12.79 -3.07
N HIS A 66 -1.96 11.52 -3.26
CA HIS A 66 -2.50 10.67 -2.21
C HIS A 66 -1.39 9.87 -1.53
N PHE A 67 -0.49 10.56 -0.86
CA PHE A 67 0.65 9.96 -0.16
C PHE A 67 0.19 9.11 1.02
N GLN A 68 1.06 8.22 1.47
CA GLN A 68 0.86 7.42 2.67
C GLN A 68 1.97 7.75 3.66
N THR A 69 1.60 8.39 4.76
CA THR A 69 2.53 8.66 5.87
C THR A 69 2.67 7.38 6.70
N VAL A 70 3.89 6.90 6.87
CA VAL A 70 4.16 5.64 7.57
C VAL A 70 4.47 5.91 9.04
N HIS A 71 3.70 5.30 9.94
CA HIS A 71 3.87 5.41 11.39
C HIS A 71 4.65 4.22 11.96
N GLU A 72 4.42 3.02 11.41
CA GLU A 72 5.10 1.81 11.83
C GLU A 72 5.36 0.91 10.63
N ILE A 73 6.49 0.23 10.68
CA ILE A 73 6.82 -0.84 9.73
C ILE A 73 6.93 -2.12 10.55
N ARG A 74 6.10 -3.10 10.25
CA ARG A 74 6.10 -4.40 10.94
C ARG A 74 6.45 -5.50 9.97
N ILE A 75 7.04 -6.57 10.49
CA ILE A 75 7.30 -7.78 9.71
C ILE A 75 6.63 -8.94 10.44
N ASP A 76 6.14 -9.93 9.69
CA ASP A 76 5.45 -11.06 10.31
C ASP A 76 6.43 -12.06 10.93
N CYS A 77 5.90 -13.14 11.54
CA CYS A 77 6.71 -14.04 12.37
C CYS A 77 7.76 -14.83 11.60
N ASP A 78 7.56 -15.06 10.30
CA ASP A 78 8.55 -15.74 9.45
C ASP A 78 9.27 -14.80 8.48
N ASN A 79 9.10 -13.49 8.69
CA ASN A 79 9.87 -12.43 8.02
C ASN A 79 9.66 -12.32 6.52
N ASP A 80 8.49 -12.73 6.02
CA ASP A 80 8.19 -12.73 4.58
C ASP A 80 6.99 -11.88 4.17
N VAL A 81 6.40 -11.11 5.09
CA VAL A 81 5.33 -10.14 4.80
C VAL A 81 5.56 -8.89 5.63
N VAL A 82 5.50 -7.74 5.00
CA VAL A 82 5.62 -6.44 5.68
C VAL A 82 4.23 -5.83 5.87
N LEU A 83 3.99 -5.25 7.03
CA LEU A 83 2.77 -4.50 7.33
C LEU A 83 3.15 -3.06 7.63
N LEU A 84 2.56 -2.11 6.90
CA LEU A 84 2.71 -0.69 7.18
C LEU A 84 1.48 -0.18 7.90
N LYS A 85 1.68 0.52 9.01
CA LYS A 85 0.63 1.30 9.66
C LYS A 85 0.75 2.71 9.14
N ILE A 86 -0.28 3.21 8.46
CA ILE A 86 -0.20 4.45 7.70
C ILE A 86 -1.37 5.39 7.96
N THR A 87 -1.20 6.65 7.54
CA THR A 87 -2.28 7.59 7.31
C THR A 87 -2.35 7.85 5.81
N GLN A 88 -3.52 7.57 5.21
CA GLN A 88 -3.74 7.80 3.79
C GLN A 88 -4.14 9.25 3.54
N GLN A 89 -3.38 9.96 2.72
CA GLN A 89 -3.67 11.33 2.34
C GLN A 89 -4.63 11.39 1.16
N GLY A 90 -5.09 12.60 0.81
CA GLY A 90 -5.80 12.90 -0.43
C GLY A 90 -7.27 13.21 -0.29
N HIS A 91 -7.95 12.71 0.72
CA HIS A 91 -9.38 12.90 0.94
C HIS A 91 -9.70 12.52 2.40
N GLU A 92 -10.90 12.88 2.88
CA GLU A 92 -11.38 12.48 4.20
C GLU A 92 -12.69 11.70 4.04
N PRO A 93 -12.68 10.36 4.21
CA PRO A 93 -11.54 9.47 4.50
C PRO A 93 -10.56 9.37 3.34
N GLY A 94 -9.32 8.95 3.63
CA GLY A 94 -8.27 8.85 2.63
C GLY A 94 -8.61 7.88 1.50
N ILE A 95 -8.05 8.12 0.32
CA ILE A 95 -8.29 7.30 -0.88
C ILE A 95 -7.01 6.58 -1.27
N ALA A 96 -6.96 5.27 -1.04
CA ALA A 96 -5.81 4.45 -1.41
C ALA A 96 -5.93 3.87 -2.82
N CYS A 97 -7.15 3.60 -3.26
CA CYS A 97 -7.41 2.89 -4.52
C CYS A 97 -7.48 3.86 -5.71
N HIS A 98 -6.88 3.45 -6.84
CA HIS A 98 -6.92 4.25 -8.07
C HIS A 98 -8.34 4.39 -8.66
N THR A 99 -9.29 3.58 -8.18
CA THR A 99 -10.71 3.73 -8.56
C THR A 99 -11.40 4.87 -7.83
N GLY A 100 -10.71 5.56 -6.93
CA GLY A 100 -11.28 6.63 -6.11
C GLY A 100 -11.94 6.14 -4.85
N ARG A 101 -11.74 4.90 -4.46
CA ARG A 101 -12.27 4.32 -3.22
C ARG A 101 -11.24 4.37 -2.09
N HIS A 102 -11.73 4.33 -0.87
CA HIS A 102 -10.89 4.32 0.34
C HIS A 102 -9.95 3.12 0.35
N SER A 103 -10.46 1.92 0.11
CA SER A 103 -9.70 0.68 0.11
C SER A 103 -9.72 0.02 -1.27
N CYS A 104 -8.62 -0.63 -1.63
CA CYS A 104 -8.56 -1.49 -2.81
C CYS A 104 -9.43 -2.74 -2.63
N PHE A 105 -9.72 -3.11 -1.38
CA PHE A 105 -10.52 -4.28 -1.04
C PHE A 105 -11.99 -3.88 -0.88
N PHE A 106 -12.61 -3.41 -1.95
CA PHE A 106 -13.96 -2.86 -1.93
C PHE A 106 -15.04 -3.85 -2.39
N SER A 107 -14.66 -5.04 -2.84
CA SER A 107 -15.62 -6.07 -3.27
C SER A 107 -15.62 -7.21 -2.26
N ILE A 108 -16.82 -7.69 -1.91
CA ILE A 108 -16.97 -8.85 -1.03
C ILE A 108 -17.62 -10.01 -1.78
N TYR A 109 -17.33 -11.23 -1.32
CA TYR A 109 -18.01 -12.42 -1.82
C TYR A 109 -19.39 -12.51 -1.18
N ARG A 110 -20.41 -12.67 -2.02
CA ARG A 110 -21.79 -12.84 -1.56
C ARG A 110 -22.54 -13.73 -2.56
N ASP A 111 -22.97 -14.89 -2.09
CA ASP A 111 -23.79 -15.82 -2.89
C ASP A 111 -23.21 -16.13 -4.27
N GLY A 112 -21.91 -16.44 -4.32
CA GLY A 112 -21.23 -16.80 -5.56
C GLY A 112 -20.81 -15.64 -6.45
N GLN A 113 -20.90 -14.40 -5.94
CA GLN A 113 -20.59 -13.21 -6.71
C GLN A 113 -19.69 -12.25 -5.94
N TRP A 114 -18.94 -11.43 -6.67
CA TRP A 114 -18.20 -10.32 -6.09
C TRP A 114 -19.05 -9.07 -6.18
N VAL A 115 -19.32 -8.46 -5.03
CA VAL A 115 -20.20 -7.28 -4.93
C VAL A 115 -19.39 -6.12 -4.37
N ALA A 116 -19.36 -4.99 -5.10
CA ALA A 116 -18.71 -3.78 -4.63
C ALA A 116 -19.54 -3.17 -3.49
N THR A 117 -18.91 -2.93 -2.35
CA THR A 117 -19.58 -2.44 -1.13
C THR A 117 -19.16 -1.05 -0.70
N GLU A 118 -18.11 -0.49 -1.32
CA GLU A 118 -17.63 0.84 -0.96
C GLU A 118 -17.85 1.82 -2.12
N PRO A 119 -18.26 3.05 -1.81
CA PRO A 119 -18.53 4.04 -2.85
C PRO A 119 -17.23 4.61 -3.43
N VAL A 120 -17.32 5.11 -4.65
CA VAL A 120 -16.28 5.96 -5.22
C VAL A 120 -16.38 7.32 -4.55
N LEU A 121 -15.35 7.72 -3.81
CA LEU A 121 -15.33 8.97 -3.05
C LEU A 121 -14.92 10.15 -3.92
N LYS A 122 -14.10 9.89 -4.96
CA LYS A 122 -13.63 10.90 -5.88
C LYS A 122 -13.44 10.27 -7.26
N ASP A 123 -13.93 10.95 -8.29
CA ASP A 123 -13.81 10.47 -9.67
C ASP A 123 -12.33 10.25 -10.00
N PRO A 124 -11.93 9.05 -10.48
CA PRO A 124 -10.56 8.80 -10.91
C PRO A 124 -10.03 9.81 -11.92
N GLY A 125 -10.88 10.30 -12.82
CA GLY A 125 -10.50 11.32 -13.80
C GLY A 125 -10.09 12.66 -13.18
N SER A 126 -10.50 12.95 -11.94
CA SER A 126 -10.09 14.15 -11.23
C SER A 126 -8.84 13.93 -10.36
N ILE A 127 -8.47 12.66 -10.12
CA ILE A 127 -7.26 12.30 -9.35
C ILE A 127 -6.03 12.28 -10.27
N TYR A 128 -6.16 11.61 -11.40
CA TYR A 128 -5.08 11.41 -12.37
C TYR A 128 -5.36 12.27 -13.61
N LYS A 129 -4.84 13.47 -13.59
CA LYS A 129 -5.04 14.43 -14.69
C LYS A 129 -4.01 14.29 -15.78
#